data_0df063e31dfc84e49b8c67bfc1e1c063
#
_entry.id   0df063e31dfc84e49b8c67bfc1e1c063
#
_cell.length_a   1.000
_cell.length_b   1.000
_cell.length_c   1.000
_cell.angle_alpha   90.00
_cell.angle_beta   90.00
_cell.angle_gamma   90.00
#
_symmetry.space_group_name_H-M   'P 1'
#
loop_
_entity.id
_entity.type
_entity.pdbx_description
1 polymer ?
#
loop_
_entity_poly.entity_id
_entity_poly.type
_entity_poly.pdbx_seq_one_letter_code
_entity_poly.pdbx_strand_id
1 'polypeptide(L)'
;MAEGKFKDEIVPVEVKKKKETIVFDTDEGPRHGSTIEGLAKLRAINPGGFVTAGNASGINDGAAAIVVMSEEKAKELGVKPMATFVAGALAGVRPEVMGIGPVASTKKVMAKTGMKIEDFDIIEANEAFAAQSVAVGKELGIDVDKQLNPNGGAIALGHPVGASGCRILVTLLHEMQARGAKTGLATLCIGGGMGCSTIVKIED
;
A
#
# COMPACT_ATOMS: atom_id res chain seq x y z
N MET A 1 12.21 -2.80 -7.66
CA MET A 1 13.29 -3.75 -7.27
C MET A 1 14.64 -3.36 -7.90
N ALA A 2 14.82 -3.43 -9.22
CA ALA A 2 16.12 -3.17 -9.89
C ALA A 2 16.73 -1.80 -9.59
N GLU A 3 15.93 -0.78 -9.38
CA GLU A 3 16.38 0.58 -9.02
C GLU A 3 16.65 0.77 -7.51
N GLY A 4 16.52 -0.29 -6.70
CA GLY A 4 16.77 -0.25 -5.26
C GLY A 4 15.77 0.55 -4.43
N LYS A 5 14.57 0.86 -4.96
CA LYS A 5 13.55 1.67 -4.30
C LYS A 5 13.10 1.13 -2.93
N PHE A 6 13.13 -0.18 -2.76
CA PHE A 6 12.71 -0.86 -1.53
C PHE A 6 13.87 -1.22 -0.60
N LYS A 7 15.11 -0.84 -0.94
CA LYS A 7 16.29 -1.28 -0.21
C LYS A 7 16.28 -0.86 1.26
N ASP A 8 15.81 0.34 1.53
CA ASP A 8 15.85 0.93 2.88
C ASP A 8 14.68 0.46 3.76
N GLU A 9 13.64 -0.15 3.19
CA GLU A 9 12.50 -0.69 3.93
C GLU A 9 12.56 -2.21 4.14
N ILE A 10 13.36 -2.94 3.34
CA ILE A 10 13.48 -4.39 3.45
C ILE A 10 14.44 -4.76 4.59
N VAL A 11 13.97 -5.60 5.48
CA VAL A 11 14.79 -6.23 6.53
C VAL A 11 15.13 -7.64 6.10
N PRO A 12 16.43 -7.98 5.85
CA PRO A 12 16.83 -9.32 5.50
C PRO A 12 16.50 -10.34 6.60
N VAL A 13 15.99 -11.50 6.22
CA VAL A 13 15.62 -12.57 7.15
C VAL A 13 16.42 -13.82 6.83
N GLU A 14 17.11 -14.36 7.82
CA GLU A 14 17.78 -15.67 7.70
C GLU A 14 16.78 -16.81 7.79
N VAL A 15 16.69 -17.62 6.74
CA VAL A 15 15.81 -18.78 6.67
C VAL A 15 16.65 -20.05 6.61
N LYS A 16 16.46 -20.94 7.59
CA LYS A 16 17.08 -22.26 7.60
C LYS A 16 16.34 -23.21 6.66
N LYS A 17 17.03 -23.66 5.62
CA LYS A 17 16.49 -24.60 4.63
C LYS A 17 17.31 -25.89 4.63
N LYS A 18 16.84 -26.92 5.36
CA LYS A 18 17.53 -28.21 5.51
C LYS A 18 18.96 -28.08 6.03
N LYS A 19 19.96 -28.00 5.13
CA LYS A 19 21.40 -27.97 5.45
C LYS A 19 22.05 -26.62 5.24
N GLU A 20 21.33 -25.62 4.74
CA GLU A 20 21.82 -24.28 4.44
C GLU A 20 20.99 -23.19 5.11
N THR A 21 21.60 -22.06 5.36
CA THR A 21 20.90 -20.84 5.75
C THR A 21 20.94 -19.90 4.54
N ILE A 22 19.78 -19.47 4.09
CA ILE A 22 19.64 -18.46 3.03
C ILE A 22 19.22 -17.15 3.63
N VAL A 23 19.75 -16.04 3.11
CA VAL A 23 19.25 -14.70 3.43
C VAL A 23 18.14 -14.38 2.44
N PHE A 24 16.96 -14.12 2.97
CA PHE A 24 15.79 -13.72 2.21
C PHE A 24 15.65 -12.20 2.32
N ASP A 25 15.99 -11.49 1.26
CA ASP A 25 16.09 -10.02 1.19
C ASP A 25 15.46 -9.44 -0.09
N THR A 26 14.79 -10.27 -0.87
CA THR A 26 14.24 -9.87 -2.18
C THR A 26 12.85 -10.48 -2.36
N ASP A 27 11.87 -9.62 -2.73
CA ASP A 27 10.52 -10.09 -3.05
C ASP A 27 10.49 -10.99 -4.27
N GLU A 28 9.83 -12.15 -4.14
CA GLU A 28 9.67 -13.15 -5.21
C GLU A 28 8.49 -12.84 -6.15
N GLY A 29 7.60 -11.91 -5.74
CA GLY A 29 6.37 -11.60 -6.47
C GLY A 29 6.57 -10.93 -7.83
N PRO A 30 7.45 -9.92 -7.96
CA PRO A 30 7.59 -9.16 -9.19
C PRO A 30 8.04 -10.02 -10.36
N ARG A 31 7.26 -10.00 -11.45
CA ARG A 31 7.53 -10.76 -12.68
C ARG A 31 8.14 -9.83 -13.72
N HIS A 32 9.46 -9.83 -13.79
CA HIS A 32 10.20 -9.05 -14.78
C HIS A 32 9.83 -9.49 -16.22
N GLY A 33 9.69 -8.53 -17.13
CA GLY A 33 9.35 -8.79 -18.53
C GLY A 33 7.86 -9.04 -18.80
N SER A 34 6.98 -8.74 -17.84
CA SER A 34 5.53 -8.76 -18.08
C SER A 34 5.15 -7.77 -19.17
N THR A 35 4.30 -8.20 -20.13
CA THR A 35 3.80 -7.36 -21.21
C THR A 35 2.27 -7.37 -21.25
N ILE A 36 1.67 -6.35 -21.87
CA ILE A 36 0.22 -6.27 -22.04
C ILE A 36 -0.30 -7.48 -22.83
N GLU A 37 0.42 -7.90 -23.89
CA GLU A 37 0.07 -9.06 -24.71
C GLU A 37 0.16 -10.37 -23.91
N GLY A 38 1.11 -10.46 -22.99
CA GLY A 38 1.25 -11.59 -22.08
C GLY A 38 0.08 -11.65 -21.08
N LEU A 39 -0.26 -10.52 -20.50
CA LEU A 39 -1.37 -10.40 -19.54
C LEU A 39 -2.73 -10.68 -20.22
N ALA A 40 -2.92 -10.22 -21.46
CA ALA A 40 -4.16 -10.43 -22.23
C ALA A 40 -4.46 -11.92 -22.54
N LYS A 41 -3.45 -12.79 -22.50
CA LYS A 41 -3.60 -14.25 -22.71
C LYS A 41 -4.02 -15.00 -21.44
N LEU A 42 -4.04 -14.35 -20.29
CA LEU A 42 -4.39 -15.00 -19.03
C LEU A 42 -5.89 -15.29 -18.98
N ARG A 43 -6.22 -16.50 -18.50
CA ARG A 43 -7.61 -16.92 -18.34
C ARG A 43 -8.23 -16.24 -17.11
N ALA A 44 -9.49 -15.86 -17.24
CA ALA A 44 -10.28 -15.41 -16.09
C ALA A 44 -10.39 -16.53 -15.04
N ILE A 45 -10.33 -16.17 -13.76
CA ILE A 45 -10.48 -17.09 -12.62
C ILE A 45 -11.89 -17.70 -12.63
N ASN A 46 -12.90 -16.88 -12.95
CA ASN A 46 -14.28 -17.33 -13.08
C ASN A 46 -14.74 -17.28 -14.55
N PRO A 47 -15.50 -18.25 -15.04
CA PRO A 47 -16.05 -18.21 -16.40
C PRO A 47 -16.84 -16.93 -16.66
N GLY A 48 -16.53 -16.24 -17.77
CA GLY A 48 -17.13 -14.95 -18.12
C GLY A 48 -16.72 -13.76 -17.27
N GLY A 49 -15.80 -13.93 -16.33
CA GLY A 49 -15.26 -12.87 -15.50
C GLY A 49 -14.08 -12.14 -16.15
N PHE A 50 -13.60 -11.11 -15.46
CA PHE A 50 -12.47 -10.27 -15.90
C PHE A 50 -11.22 -10.39 -15.00
N VAL A 51 -11.35 -11.02 -13.84
CA VAL A 51 -10.24 -11.19 -12.89
C VAL A 51 -9.36 -12.34 -13.35
N THR A 52 -8.06 -12.06 -13.48
CA THR A 52 -7.03 -13.02 -13.88
C THR A 52 -5.87 -12.99 -12.89
N ALA A 53 -4.94 -13.94 -12.99
CA ALA A 53 -3.71 -13.92 -12.20
C ALA A 53 -2.78 -12.71 -12.47
N GLY A 54 -3.02 -11.95 -13.54
CA GLY A 54 -2.23 -10.78 -13.90
C GLY A 54 -2.84 -9.43 -13.48
N ASN A 55 -4.08 -9.43 -12.99
CA ASN A 55 -4.79 -8.22 -12.56
C ASN A 55 -5.41 -8.32 -11.16
N ALA A 56 -4.92 -9.27 -10.38
CA ALA A 56 -5.25 -9.47 -8.97
C ALA A 56 -3.96 -9.70 -8.19
N SER A 57 -3.92 -9.26 -6.94
CA SER A 57 -2.81 -9.56 -6.04
C SER A 57 -2.73 -11.04 -5.71
N GLY A 58 -1.52 -11.55 -5.49
CA GLY A 58 -1.32 -12.86 -4.89
C GLY A 58 -1.70 -12.86 -3.41
N ILE A 59 -1.98 -14.06 -2.87
CA ILE A 59 -2.02 -14.28 -1.41
C ILE A 59 -0.61 -14.68 -1.00
N ASN A 60 0.02 -13.87 -0.18
CA ASN A 60 1.44 -13.99 0.13
C ASN A 60 1.68 -14.01 1.63
N ASP A 61 2.81 -14.57 2.02
CA ASP A 61 3.37 -14.38 3.35
C ASP A 61 4.12 -13.05 3.40
N GLY A 62 4.14 -12.41 4.56
CA GLY A 62 4.84 -11.15 4.75
C GLY A 62 4.66 -10.62 6.16
N ALA A 63 5.60 -9.78 6.58
CA ALA A 63 5.56 -9.08 7.84
C ALA A 63 6.03 -7.64 7.65
N ALA A 64 5.48 -6.73 8.45
CA ALA A 64 5.92 -5.35 8.52
C ALA A 64 5.75 -4.85 9.95
N ALA A 65 6.60 -3.92 10.38
CA ALA A 65 6.55 -3.35 11.70
C ALA A 65 6.75 -1.83 11.67
N ILE A 66 5.97 -1.13 12.48
CA ILE A 66 6.09 0.31 12.70
C ILE A 66 6.12 0.55 14.20
N VAL A 67 7.09 1.35 14.67
CA VAL A 67 7.13 1.81 16.04
C VAL A 67 6.34 3.12 16.15
N VAL A 68 5.36 3.14 17.03
CA VAL A 68 4.52 4.32 17.30
C VAL A 68 4.76 4.79 18.74
N MET A 69 4.96 6.07 18.92
CA MET A 69 5.14 6.66 20.26
C MET A 69 4.61 8.10 20.28
N SER A 70 4.46 8.68 21.47
CA SER A 70 4.13 10.10 21.58
C SER A 70 5.32 10.98 21.20
N GLU A 71 5.05 12.23 20.85
CA GLU A 71 6.08 13.22 20.55
C GLU A 71 7.01 13.43 21.75
N GLU A 72 6.46 13.46 22.97
CA GLU A 72 7.23 13.59 24.20
C GLU A 72 8.21 12.42 24.36
N LYS A 73 7.75 11.20 24.09
CA LYS A 73 8.61 10.01 24.18
C LYS A 73 9.68 9.99 23.12
N ALA A 74 9.41 10.42 21.90
CA ALA A 74 10.41 10.56 20.86
C ALA A 74 11.52 11.56 21.26
N LYS A 75 11.13 12.71 21.83
CA LYS A 75 12.06 13.71 22.35
C LYS A 75 12.90 13.17 23.52
N GLU A 76 12.27 12.48 24.48
CA GLU A 76 12.96 11.84 25.60
C GLU A 76 14.03 10.84 25.14
N LEU A 77 13.72 10.06 24.11
CA LEU A 77 14.64 9.06 23.56
C LEU A 77 15.63 9.62 22.52
N GLY A 78 15.51 10.89 22.15
CA GLY A 78 16.35 11.50 21.11
C GLY A 78 16.12 10.89 19.72
N VAL A 79 14.93 10.30 19.46
CA VAL A 79 14.59 9.67 18.19
C VAL A 79 13.93 10.69 17.29
N LYS A 80 14.42 10.83 16.04
CA LYS A 80 13.73 11.63 15.01
C LYS A 80 12.61 10.81 14.40
N PRO A 81 11.34 11.24 14.51
CA PRO A 81 10.21 10.57 13.85
C PRO A 81 10.36 10.58 12.33
N MET A 82 9.96 9.50 11.66
CA MET A 82 9.84 9.48 10.19
C MET A 82 8.68 10.35 9.72
N ALA A 83 7.57 10.34 10.45
CA ALA A 83 6.39 11.17 10.18
C ALA A 83 5.52 11.28 11.43
N THR A 84 4.58 12.21 11.39
CA THR A 84 3.52 12.38 12.38
C THR A 84 2.21 11.80 11.84
N PHE A 85 1.52 11.01 12.65
CA PHE A 85 0.16 10.56 12.36
C PHE A 85 -0.80 11.76 12.49
N VAL A 86 -1.53 12.06 11.42
CA VAL A 86 -2.49 13.17 11.39
C VAL A 86 -3.89 12.70 11.76
N ALA A 87 -4.38 11.71 11.04
CA ALA A 87 -5.71 11.16 11.25
C ALA A 87 -5.87 9.79 10.62
N GLY A 88 -6.85 9.03 11.10
CA GLY A 88 -7.30 7.80 10.48
C GLY A 88 -8.82 7.67 10.48
N ALA A 89 -9.35 6.89 9.56
CA ALA A 89 -10.77 6.58 9.49
C ALA A 89 -11.01 5.17 8.97
N LEU A 90 -12.02 4.54 9.56
CA LEU A 90 -12.67 3.33 9.06
C LEU A 90 -14.04 3.69 8.50
N ALA A 91 -14.44 3.04 7.43
CA ALA A 91 -15.78 3.20 6.85
C ALA A 91 -16.30 1.86 6.32
N GLY A 92 -17.61 1.68 6.37
CA GLY A 92 -18.30 0.54 5.79
C GLY A 92 -18.89 0.87 4.44
N VAL A 93 -18.94 -0.14 3.56
CA VAL A 93 -19.67 -0.15 2.29
C VAL A 93 -20.43 -1.47 2.19
N ARG A 94 -21.34 -1.60 1.25
CA ARG A 94 -22.02 -2.87 1.03
C ARG A 94 -21.01 -3.96 0.67
N PRO A 95 -21.15 -5.20 1.19
CA PRO A 95 -20.21 -6.28 0.93
C PRO A 95 -19.97 -6.58 -0.56
N GLU A 96 -21.01 -6.45 -1.40
CA GLU A 96 -20.92 -6.71 -2.84
C GLU A 96 -19.99 -5.76 -3.60
N VAL A 97 -19.73 -4.61 -3.00
CA VAL A 97 -18.81 -3.58 -3.53
C VAL A 97 -17.64 -3.32 -2.59
N MET A 98 -17.20 -4.34 -1.88
CA MET A 98 -16.12 -4.28 -0.88
C MET A 98 -14.89 -3.51 -1.36
N GLY A 99 -14.51 -3.69 -2.62
CA GLY A 99 -13.32 -3.07 -3.21
C GLY A 99 -13.30 -1.54 -3.18
N ILE A 100 -14.45 -0.87 -3.12
CA ILE A 100 -14.53 0.60 -3.00
C ILE A 100 -14.50 1.12 -1.56
N GLY A 101 -14.28 0.25 -0.58
CA GLY A 101 -14.09 0.66 0.83
C GLY A 101 -13.11 1.82 1.05
N PRO A 102 -11.96 1.86 0.35
CA PRO A 102 -11.01 2.97 0.38
C PRO A 102 -11.63 4.34 0.04
N VAL A 103 -12.61 4.38 -0.85
CA VAL A 103 -13.31 5.63 -1.20
C VAL A 103 -14.04 6.20 0.02
N ALA A 104 -14.80 5.35 0.71
CA ALA A 104 -15.56 5.77 1.88
C ALA A 104 -14.66 6.18 3.06
N SER A 105 -13.60 5.41 3.33
CA SER A 105 -12.67 5.73 4.41
C SER A 105 -11.82 6.97 4.12
N THR A 106 -11.39 7.17 2.87
CA THR A 106 -10.62 8.36 2.46
C THR A 106 -11.49 9.62 2.51
N LYS A 107 -12.71 9.59 1.99
CA LYS A 107 -13.65 10.72 2.12
C LYS A 107 -13.90 11.07 3.60
N LYS A 108 -14.02 10.05 4.46
CA LYS A 108 -14.23 10.27 5.89
C LYS A 108 -13.02 10.88 6.59
N VAL A 109 -11.79 10.45 6.28
CA VAL A 109 -10.59 11.03 6.89
C VAL A 109 -10.30 12.43 6.35
N MET A 110 -10.54 12.70 5.07
CA MET A 110 -10.48 14.04 4.49
C MET A 110 -11.48 15.00 5.16
N ALA A 111 -12.71 14.55 5.39
CA ALA A 111 -13.71 15.35 6.13
C ALA A 111 -13.30 15.69 7.56
N LYS A 112 -12.57 14.80 8.25
CA LYS A 112 -12.03 15.06 9.59
C LYS A 112 -10.91 16.10 9.61
N THR A 113 -10.10 16.17 8.55
CA THR A 113 -8.90 17.01 8.50
C THR A 113 -9.08 18.28 7.70
N GLY A 114 -10.16 18.39 6.91
CA GLY A 114 -10.35 19.46 5.95
C GLY A 114 -9.48 19.35 4.70
N MET A 115 -8.67 18.28 4.59
CA MET A 115 -7.81 18.03 3.43
C MET A 115 -8.61 17.54 2.23
N LYS A 116 -8.04 17.75 1.05
CA LYS A 116 -8.55 17.29 -0.24
C LYS A 116 -7.56 16.28 -0.84
N ILE A 117 -7.98 15.58 -1.89
CA ILE A 117 -7.14 14.58 -2.53
C ILE A 117 -5.86 15.17 -3.15
N GLU A 118 -5.94 16.40 -3.62
CA GLU A 118 -4.83 17.14 -4.22
C GLU A 118 -3.77 17.57 -3.20
N ASP A 119 -4.09 17.55 -1.90
CA ASP A 119 -3.16 17.89 -0.82
C ASP A 119 -2.20 16.77 -0.49
N PHE A 120 -2.42 15.56 -1.02
CA PHE A 120 -1.51 14.44 -0.81
C PHE A 120 -0.43 14.38 -1.89
N ASP A 121 0.83 14.42 -1.47
CA ASP A 121 1.97 14.26 -2.37
C ASP A 121 2.08 12.80 -2.87
N ILE A 122 1.82 11.83 -1.97
CA ILE A 122 1.92 10.39 -2.26
C ILE A 122 0.73 9.68 -1.65
N ILE A 123 0.19 8.73 -2.41
CA ILE A 123 -0.91 7.86 -2.00
C ILE A 123 -0.50 6.40 -2.22
N GLU A 124 -0.40 5.62 -1.15
CA GLU A 124 -0.28 4.17 -1.20
C GLU A 124 -1.66 3.54 -1.02
N ALA A 125 -2.25 3.07 -2.10
CA ALA A 125 -3.52 2.34 -2.10
C ALA A 125 -3.29 0.87 -2.41
N ASN A 126 -3.69 -0.02 -1.51
CA ASN A 126 -3.47 -1.45 -1.70
C ASN A 126 -4.23 -1.98 -2.92
N GLU A 127 -3.51 -2.62 -3.83
CA GLU A 127 -4.04 -3.18 -5.08
C GLU A 127 -4.51 -4.63 -4.87
N ALA A 128 -5.64 -4.83 -4.20
CA ALA A 128 -6.22 -6.17 -4.11
C ALA A 128 -6.62 -6.69 -5.51
N PHE A 129 -7.19 -5.82 -6.34
CA PHE A 129 -7.56 -6.08 -7.73
C PHE A 129 -7.36 -4.82 -8.57
N ALA A 130 -6.92 -4.96 -9.83
CA ALA A 130 -6.74 -3.81 -10.72
C ALA A 130 -8.05 -3.04 -10.96
N ALA A 131 -9.17 -3.74 -11.18
CA ALA A 131 -10.47 -3.11 -11.37
C ALA A 131 -10.89 -2.29 -10.14
N GLN A 132 -10.62 -2.79 -8.93
CA GLN A 132 -10.86 -2.09 -7.67
C GLN A 132 -9.97 -0.83 -7.56
N SER A 133 -8.68 -0.94 -7.87
CA SER A 133 -7.74 0.17 -7.82
C SER A 133 -8.12 1.29 -8.80
N VAL A 134 -8.51 0.92 -10.02
CA VAL A 134 -9.01 1.87 -11.03
C VAL A 134 -10.29 2.57 -10.56
N ALA A 135 -11.24 1.82 -9.96
CA ALA A 135 -12.46 2.40 -9.43
C ALA A 135 -12.19 3.40 -8.31
N VAL A 136 -11.32 3.04 -7.36
CA VAL A 136 -10.92 3.92 -6.24
C VAL A 136 -10.24 5.19 -6.76
N GLY A 137 -9.29 5.06 -7.69
CA GLY A 137 -8.60 6.21 -8.28
C GLY A 137 -9.57 7.18 -8.96
N LYS A 138 -10.50 6.67 -9.76
CA LYS A 138 -11.54 7.47 -10.44
C LYS A 138 -12.50 8.15 -9.46
N GLU A 139 -13.01 7.42 -8.48
CA GLU A 139 -14.00 7.93 -7.51
C GLU A 139 -13.43 9.00 -6.57
N LEU A 140 -12.14 8.93 -6.29
CA LEU A 140 -11.44 9.91 -5.46
C LEU A 140 -10.83 11.06 -6.29
N GLY A 141 -10.71 10.92 -7.60
CA GLY A 141 -10.04 11.90 -8.46
C GLY A 141 -8.52 11.92 -8.29
N ILE A 142 -7.91 10.76 -7.97
CA ILE A 142 -6.46 10.65 -7.78
C ILE A 142 -5.74 10.85 -9.11
N ASP A 143 -4.69 11.67 -9.13
CA ASP A 143 -3.73 11.74 -10.24
C ASP A 143 -2.84 10.49 -10.19
N VAL A 144 -3.23 9.46 -10.97
CA VAL A 144 -2.59 8.15 -10.94
C VAL A 144 -1.11 8.20 -11.31
N ASP A 145 -0.74 9.09 -12.22
CA ASP A 145 0.64 9.18 -12.71
C ASP A 145 1.58 9.89 -11.73
N LYS A 146 1.04 10.75 -10.87
CA LYS A 146 1.85 11.54 -9.94
C LYS A 146 1.83 11.04 -8.50
N GLN A 147 0.64 10.62 -8.02
CA GLN A 147 0.42 10.39 -6.60
C GLN A 147 0.36 8.90 -6.23
N LEU A 148 -0.19 8.04 -7.11
CA LEU A 148 -0.62 6.69 -6.73
C LEU A 148 0.49 5.64 -6.90
N ASN A 149 0.80 4.92 -5.81
CA ASN A 149 1.69 3.76 -5.81
C ASN A 149 2.94 3.94 -6.69
N PRO A 150 3.76 4.96 -6.44
CA PRO A 150 4.81 5.38 -7.38
C PRO A 150 5.87 4.29 -7.66
N ASN A 151 5.99 3.31 -6.77
CA ASN A 151 6.93 2.19 -6.92
C ASN A 151 6.21 0.87 -7.28
N GLY A 152 4.93 0.92 -7.67
CA GLY A 152 4.09 -0.23 -7.89
C GLY A 152 3.37 -0.67 -6.62
N GLY A 153 2.49 -1.68 -6.73
CA GLY A 153 1.63 -2.11 -5.64
C GLY A 153 1.46 -3.63 -5.55
N ALA A 154 0.45 -4.06 -4.82
CA ALA A 154 0.27 -5.45 -4.41
C ALA A 154 0.05 -6.44 -5.56
N ILE A 155 -0.38 -6.00 -6.74
CA ILE A 155 -0.51 -6.88 -7.90
C ILE A 155 0.87 -7.45 -8.28
N ALA A 156 1.93 -6.64 -8.16
CA ALA A 156 3.30 -7.07 -8.42
C ALA A 156 4.00 -7.61 -7.17
N LEU A 157 3.88 -6.91 -6.04
CA LEU A 157 4.60 -7.20 -4.79
C LEU A 157 3.97 -8.33 -3.97
N GLY A 158 2.65 -8.54 -4.10
CA GLY A 158 1.90 -9.46 -3.28
C GLY A 158 1.08 -8.77 -2.18
N HIS A 159 0.15 -9.54 -1.58
CA HIS A 159 -0.79 -9.05 -0.57
C HIS A 159 -0.79 -9.97 0.66
N PRO A 160 0.15 -9.79 1.58
CA PRO A 160 0.11 -10.45 2.89
C PRO A 160 -1.02 -9.83 3.71
N VAL A 161 -2.22 -10.42 3.65
CA VAL A 161 -3.50 -9.82 4.08
C VAL A 161 -3.41 -9.22 5.49
N GLY A 162 -2.78 -9.93 6.44
CA GLY A 162 -2.62 -9.45 7.82
C GLY A 162 -1.56 -8.36 8.01
N ALA A 163 -0.64 -8.19 7.05
CA ALA A 163 0.46 -7.23 7.13
C ALA A 163 0.32 -6.04 6.19
N SER A 164 -0.54 -6.12 5.16
CA SER A 164 -0.59 -5.13 4.08
C SER A 164 -0.85 -3.70 4.54
N GLY A 165 -1.67 -3.48 5.57
CA GLY A 165 -1.89 -2.14 6.11
C GLY A 165 -0.61 -1.51 6.66
N CYS A 166 0.18 -2.27 7.41
CA CYS A 166 1.48 -1.84 7.89
C CYS A 166 2.49 -1.70 6.75
N ARG A 167 2.52 -2.66 5.81
CA ARG A 167 3.44 -2.66 4.67
C ARG A 167 3.27 -1.40 3.81
N ILE A 168 2.04 -1.05 3.39
CA ILE A 168 1.82 0.14 2.55
C ILE A 168 2.20 1.42 3.28
N LEU A 169 2.04 1.47 4.60
CA LEU A 169 2.44 2.62 5.39
C LEU A 169 3.97 2.73 5.49
N VAL A 170 4.69 1.60 5.64
CA VAL A 170 6.17 1.59 5.59
C VAL A 170 6.66 2.11 4.24
N THR A 171 6.14 1.58 3.13
CA THR A 171 6.49 2.02 1.78
C THR A 171 6.20 3.51 1.57
N LEU A 172 5.02 3.98 2.02
CA LEU A 172 4.66 5.40 1.98
C LEU A 172 5.68 6.28 2.68
N LEU A 173 6.08 5.92 3.92
CA LEU A 173 7.03 6.69 4.71
C LEU A 173 8.40 6.78 4.05
N HIS A 174 8.92 5.67 3.54
CA HIS A 174 10.21 5.63 2.84
C HIS A 174 10.17 6.44 1.54
N GLU A 175 9.10 6.33 0.76
CA GLU A 175 8.96 7.09 -0.49
C GLU A 175 8.77 8.59 -0.23
N MET A 176 8.02 8.96 0.82
CA MET A 176 7.90 10.36 1.24
C MET A 176 9.26 10.95 1.60
N GLN A 177 10.07 10.24 2.34
CA GLN A 177 11.44 10.69 2.68
C GLN A 177 12.32 10.81 1.44
N ALA A 178 12.30 9.80 0.56
CA ALA A 178 13.11 9.78 -0.65
C ALA A 178 12.81 10.93 -1.62
N ARG A 179 11.52 11.35 -1.69
CA ARG A 179 11.09 12.47 -2.55
C ARG A 179 11.05 13.82 -1.87
N GLY A 180 11.23 13.89 -0.56
CA GLY A 180 11.00 15.11 0.22
C GLY A 180 9.53 15.52 0.25
N ALA A 181 8.61 14.55 0.10
CA ALA A 181 7.17 14.76 0.18
C ALA A 181 6.74 15.05 1.62
N LYS A 182 5.70 15.86 1.79
CA LYS A 182 5.25 16.32 3.11
C LYS A 182 4.00 15.59 3.60
N THR A 183 3.10 15.21 2.69
CA THR A 183 1.80 14.64 3.03
C THR A 183 1.58 13.31 2.32
N GLY A 184 1.13 12.31 3.07
CA GLY A 184 0.89 10.98 2.55
C GLY A 184 -0.41 10.37 3.04
N LEU A 185 -1.02 9.56 2.17
CA LEU A 185 -2.22 8.78 2.45
C LEU A 185 -1.94 7.30 2.21
N ALA A 186 -2.18 6.46 3.20
CA ALA A 186 -2.26 5.01 3.02
C ALA A 186 -3.73 4.56 3.11
N THR A 187 -4.20 3.76 2.16
CA THR A 187 -5.58 3.28 2.15
C THR A 187 -5.71 1.87 1.61
N LEU A 188 -6.65 1.09 2.16
CA LEU A 188 -6.91 -0.27 1.71
C LEU A 188 -8.37 -0.67 1.94
N CYS A 189 -8.85 -1.61 1.14
CA CYS A 189 -10.12 -2.30 1.36
C CYS A 189 -9.93 -3.43 2.38
N ILE A 190 -11.02 -3.79 3.04
CA ILE A 190 -11.05 -4.85 4.04
C ILE A 190 -12.25 -5.75 3.73
N GLY A 191 -12.06 -7.06 3.83
CA GLY A 191 -13.10 -8.07 3.62
C GLY A 191 -14.36 -7.78 4.44
N GLY A 192 -15.53 -8.09 3.88
CA GLY A 192 -16.82 -7.81 4.49
C GLY A 192 -17.43 -6.46 4.13
N GLY A 193 -16.74 -5.62 3.34
CA GLY A 193 -17.24 -4.32 2.91
C GLY A 193 -16.77 -3.17 3.79
N MET A 194 -15.45 -3.06 3.99
CA MET A 194 -14.85 -1.99 4.80
C MET A 194 -13.67 -1.35 4.09
N GLY A 195 -13.28 -0.16 4.53
CA GLY A 195 -12.05 0.52 4.15
C GLY A 195 -11.36 1.15 5.35
N CYS A 196 -10.05 1.24 5.28
CA CYS A 196 -9.21 1.97 6.24
C CYS A 196 -8.35 2.97 5.50
N SER A 197 -8.23 4.17 6.06
CA SER A 197 -7.35 5.22 5.52
C SER A 197 -6.60 5.92 6.65
N THR A 198 -5.33 6.19 6.41
CA THR A 198 -4.42 6.83 7.37
C THR A 198 -3.68 7.96 6.67
N ILE A 199 -3.66 9.14 7.29
CA ILE A 199 -2.90 10.31 6.84
C ILE A 199 -1.69 10.50 7.74
N VAL A 200 -0.54 10.68 7.12
CA VAL A 200 0.73 11.02 7.79
C VAL A 200 1.33 12.28 7.19
N LYS A 201 2.16 12.97 7.99
CA LYS A 201 2.85 14.19 7.56
C LYS A 201 4.30 14.17 8.04
N ILE A 202 5.23 14.58 7.18
CA ILE A 202 6.62 14.82 7.56
C ILE A 202 6.74 16.30 7.93
N GLU A 203 7.11 16.54 9.18
CA GLU A 203 7.42 17.88 9.69
C GLU A 203 8.85 18.29 9.27
N ASP A 204 9.09 19.59 9.18
CA ASP A 204 10.41 20.15 8.82
C ASP A 204 11.51 19.91 9.88
#